data_cdca6d617ea3f8d645c17e1491364dc6
#
_entry.id   cdca6d617ea3f8d645c17e1491364dc6
#
_cell.length_a   1.000
_cell.length_b   1.000
_cell.length_c   1.000
_cell.angle_alpha   90.00
_cell.angle_beta   90.00
_cell.angle_gamma   90.00
#
_symmetry.space_group_name_H-M   'P 1'
#
loop_
_entity.id
_entity.type
_entity.pdbx_description
1 polymer ?
#
loop_
_entity_poly.entity_id
_entity_poly.type
_entity_poly.pdbx_seq_one_letter_code
_entity_poly.pdbx_strand_id
1 'polypeptide(L)'
;MLQRIKNLRKPKVETLNTINISRENIINNIKLIKSLKPDSWIFPVLKSNAYGHGILQILDILKEEKFPYIVVDSFPEYQIIHNNSNFKILIMWETLPENYRYFDYSRTSVAIYNLSTLNYLISLNKRIKIQLFLNTWMNREGIQEKDLERFLTLLKNNPKISLDWVMSHLYDADVEENHINLQIANFKKMYSIIEEYWFKPRWRHIGASAGICSIDDTFFNAWRPWLILYWYSPFSEEKELLKKLKPALSLTSSVISLQKLSPQDWVSYNHRWIADKDCWSATIPFWYYEWWLRNLAWKLTYYYHWKQLEQIWTICMNLSCCIADSNMKIWDKIELIGNDINKKNSIAIIAEQANTIPYEILIRLDRGIRRIVY
;
A
#
# COMPACT_ATOMS: atom_id res chain seq x y z
N MET A 1 18.23 -21.76 -14.88
CA MET A 1 18.45 -23.02 -14.15
C MET A 1 19.49 -22.88 -13.03
N LEU A 2 20.69 -22.37 -13.30
CA LEU A 2 21.78 -22.17 -12.30
C LEU A 2 21.40 -21.24 -11.13
N GLN A 3 20.58 -20.22 -11.35
CA GLN A 3 20.12 -19.30 -10.29
C GLN A 3 19.08 -19.95 -9.36
N ARG A 4 18.26 -20.89 -9.86
CA ARG A 4 17.37 -21.72 -9.05
C ARG A 4 18.16 -22.69 -8.14
N ILE A 5 19.25 -23.26 -8.64
CA ILE A 5 20.09 -24.18 -7.85
C ILE A 5 20.88 -23.44 -6.76
N LYS A 6 21.30 -22.18 -7.02
CA LYS A 6 21.93 -21.33 -5.98
C LYS A 6 20.96 -20.96 -4.85
N ASN A 7 19.65 -20.77 -5.13
CA ASN A 7 18.65 -20.46 -4.12
C ASN A 7 18.25 -21.68 -3.26
N LEU A 8 18.39 -22.91 -3.78
CA LEU A 8 18.14 -24.15 -3.02
C LEU A 8 19.22 -24.44 -1.95
N ARG A 9 20.38 -23.79 -2.03
CA ARG A 9 21.52 -24.00 -1.11
C ARG A 9 21.70 -22.91 -0.06
N LYS A 10 20.90 -21.85 -0.06
CA LYS A 10 20.94 -20.83 1.02
C LYS A 10 20.21 -21.38 2.23
N PRO A 11 20.84 -21.38 3.42
CA PRO A 11 20.16 -21.78 4.64
C PRO A 11 18.91 -20.90 4.83
N LYS A 12 17.82 -21.52 5.25
CA LYS A 12 16.57 -20.83 5.58
C LYS A 12 16.78 -20.16 6.94
N VAL A 13 17.38 -18.97 6.93
CA VAL A 13 17.65 -18.22 8.17
C VAL A 13 16.34 -17.68 8.71
N GLU A 14 16.01 -18.03 9.96
CA GLU A 14 14.93 -17.42 10.71
C GLU A 14 15.35 -16.02 11.18
N THR A 15 14.40 -15.08 11.24
CA THR A 15 14.63 -13.70 11.71
C THR A 15 13.84 -13.46 13.00
N LEU A 16 14.37 -12.60 13.86
CA LEU A 16 13.72 -12.22 15.12
C LEU A 16 12.40 -11.50 14.85
N ASN A 17 12.43 -10.55 13.94
CA ASN A 17 11.28 -9.78 13.49
C ASN A 17 10.73 -10.34 12.17
N THR A 18 9.42 -10.50 12.08
CA THR A 18 8.76 -11.03 10.88
C THR A 18 7.42 -10.34 10.65
N ILE A 19 7.24 -9.83 9.45
CA ILE A 19 5.94 -9.39 8.94
C ILE A 19 5.29 -10.60 8.25
N ASN A 20 4.12 -10.99 8.74
CA ASN A 20 3.36 -12.11 8.21
C ASN A 20 2.22 -11.57 7.34
N ILE A 21 2.12 -12.05 6.10
CA ILE A 21 1.10 -11.63 5.12
C ILE A 21 0.15 -12.80 4.88
N SER A 22 -1.12 -12.60 5.20
CA SER A 22 -2.15 -13.61 4.99
C SER A 22 -2.60 -13.63 3.54
N ARG A 23 -2.29 -14.71 2.81
CA ARG A 23 -2.77 -14.97 1.46
C ARG A 23 -4.30 -15.02 1.44
N GLU A 24 -4.89 -15.76 2.38
CA GLU A 24 -6.34 -15.92 2.46
C GLU A 24 -7.06 -14.58 2.59
N ASN A 25 -6.56 -13.69 3.45
CA ASN A 25 -7.18 -12.39 3.68
C ASN A 25 -7.09 -11.48 2.44
N ILE A 26 -5.94 -11.45 1.75
CA ILE A 26 -5.81 -10.72 0.48
C ILE A 26 -6.79 -11.25 -0.57
N ILE A 27 -6.89 -12.57 -0.74
CA ILE A 27 -7.84 -13.19 -1.69
C ILE A 27 -9.29 -12.89 -1.31
N ASN A 28 -9.64 -12.93 0.00
CA ASN A 28 -10.96 -12.52 0.47
C ASN A 28 -11.28 -11.08 0.08
N ASN A 29 -10.33 -10.16 0.31
CA ASN A 29 -10.52 -8.75 -0.01
C ASN A 29 -10.66 -8.53 -1.53
N ILE A 30 -9.88 -9.24 -2.35
CA ILE A 30 -10.01 -9.22 -3.82
C ILE A 30 -11.41 -9.68 -4.26
N LYS A 31 -11.92 -10.79 -3.69
CA LYS A 31 -13.25 -11.28 -4.01
C LYS A 31 -14.33 -10.26 -3.67
N LEU A 32 -14.22 -9.62 -2.51
CA LEU A 32 -15.14 -8.56 -2.11
C LEU A 32 -15.07 -7.38 -3.10
N ILE A 33 -13.87 -6.89 -3.43
CA ILE A 33 -13.69 -5.79 -4.38
C ILE A 33 -14.32 -6.13 -5.74
N LYS A 34 -14.10 -7.34 -6.25
CA LYS A 34 -14.70 -7.80 -7.51
C LYS A 34 -16.23 -7.86 -7.44
N SER A 35 -16.80 -8.26 -6.30
CA SER A 35 -18.25 -8.30 -6.12
C SER A 35 -18.91 -6.92 -6.09
N LEU A 36 -18.16 -5.87 -5.71
CA LEU A 36 -18.63 -4.49 -5.74
C LEU A 36 -18.68 -3.89 -7.14
N LYS A 37 -17.86 -4.38 -8.05
CA LYS A 37 -17.72 -3.89 -9.43
C LYS A 37 -17.62 -5.07 -10.42
N PRO A 38 -18.67 -5.90 -10.54
CA PRO A 38 -18.61 -7.16 -11.28
C PRO A 38 -18.30 -6.98 -12.76
N ASP A 39 -18.80 -5.91 -13.38
CA ASP A 39 -18.67 -5.63 -14.80
C ASP A 39 -17.48 -4.71 -15.12
N SER A 40 -16.60 -4.52 -14.16
CA SER A 40 -15.46 -3.59 -14.30
C SER A 40 -14.13 -4.29 -14.10
N TRP A 41 -13.08 -3.63 -14.58
CA TRP A 41 -11.71 -4.10 -14.41
C TRP A 41 -11.10 -3.55 -13.13
N ILE A 42 -10.36 -4.40 -12.44
CA ILE A 42 -9.66 -4.05 -11.19
C ILE A 42 -8.17 -3.98 -11.48
N PHE A 43 -7.54 -2.89 -11.05
CA PHE A 43 -6.11 -2.63 -11.17
C PHE A 43 -5.49 -2.45 -9.78
N PRO A 44 -4.98 -3.53 -9.15
CA PRO A 44 -4.39 -3.46 -7.81
C PRO A 44 -3.23 -2.46 -7.76
N VAL A 45 -3.22 -1.60 -6.74
CA VAL A 45 -2.18 -0.59 -6.54
C VAL A 45 -1.16 -1.10 -5.53
N LEU A 46 0.09 -1.24 -5.98
CA LEU A 46 1.21 -1.80 -5.22
C LEU A 46 2.31 -0.79 -4.90
N LYS A 47 2.04 0.50 -5.03
CA LYS A 47 3.02 1.53 -4.68
C LYS A 47 3.43 1.49 -3.20
N SER A 48 4.51 2.18 -2.83
CA SER A 48 5.03 2.26 -1.47
C SER A 48 5.28 0.88 -0.85
N ASN A 49 5.96 0.01 -1.63
CA ASN A 49 6.21 -1.39 -1.26
C ASN A 49 4.92 -2.16 -0.93
N ALA A 50 3.89 -2.03 -1.78
CA ALA A 50 2.55 -2.57 -1.54
C ALA A 50 2.00 -2.14 -0.16
N TYR A 51 2.11 -0.84 0.13
CA TYR A 51 1.73 -0.25 1.43
C TYR A 51 2.33 -0.99 2.63
N GLY A 52 3.64 -1.31 2.54
CA GLY A 52 4.39 -2.00 3.59
C GLY A 52 4.28 -3.53 3.58
N HIS A 53 3.34 -4.10 2.81
CA HIS A 53 3.13 -5.56 2.74
C HIS A 53 4.22 -6.29 1.96
N GLY A 54 4.98 -5.57 1.11
CA GLY A 54 6.01 -6.14 0.24
C GLY A 54 5.50 -6.43 -1.17
N ILE A 55 6.06 -5.72 -2.16
CA ILE A 55 5.66 -5.88 -3.56
C ILE A 55 5.79 -7.33 -4.01
N LEU A 56 6.92 -8.00 -3.70
CA LEU A 56 7.17 -9.37 -4.15
C LEU A 56 6.18 -10.37 -3.54
N GLN A 57 5.82 -10.19 -2.27
CA GLN A 57 4.84 -11.04 -1.57
C GLN A 57 3.45 -10.88 -2.18
N ILE A 58 3.03 -9.64 -2.40
CA ILE A 58 1.72 -9.38 -3.00
C ILE A 58 1.70 -9.84 -4.47
N LEU A 59 2.74 -9.62 -5.25
CA LEU A 59 2.83 -10.15 -6.62
C LEU A 59 2.67 -11.67 -6.65
N ASP A 60 3.27 -12.38 -5.69
CA ASP A 60 3.14 -13.83 -5.62
C ASP A 60 1.69 -14.28 -5.37
N ILE A 61 0.96 -13.57 -4.50
CA ILE A 61 -0.46 -13.81 -4.27
C ILE A 61 -1.28 -13.49 -5.53
N LEU A 62 -1.01 -12.35 -6.18
CA LEU A 62 -1.78 -11.89 -7.33
C LEU A 62 -1.57 -12.72 -8.61
N LYS A 63 -0.54 -13.56 -8.68
CA LYS A 63 -0.30 -14.46 -9.85
C LYS A 63 -1.46 -15.43 -10.10
N GLU A 64 -2.19 -15.79 -9.07
CA GLU A 64 -3.34 -16.70 -9.15
C GLU A 64 -4.59 -16.00 -9.69
N GLU A 65 -4.57 -14.67 -9.75
CA GLU A 65 -5.68 -13.82 -10.15
C GLU A 65 -5.42 -13.16 -11.51
N LYS A 66 -6.47 -12.98 -12.29
CA LYS A 66 -6.37 -12.33 -13.60
C LYS A 66 -6.59 -10.83 -13.47
N PHE A 67 -5.51 -10.07 -13.43
CA PHE A 67 -5.55 -8.61 -13.48
C PHE A 67 -4.95 -8.10 -14.80
N PRO A 68 -5.61 -7.14 -15.48
CA PRO A 68 -5.08 -6.57 -16.72
C PRO A 68 -3.78 -5.82 -16.49
N TYR A 69 -3.68 -5.11 -15.37
CA TYR A 69 -2.52 -4.30 -14.99
C TYR A 69 -2.33 -4.28 -13.48
N ILE A 70 -1.07 -4.15 -13.07
CA ILE A 70 -0.67 -3.77 -11.71
C ILE A 70 -0.23 -2.30 -11.75
N VAL A 71 -0.59 -1.55 -10.71
CA VAL A 71 -0.37 -0.11 -10.67
C VAL A 71 0.71 0.24 -9.65
N VAL A 72 1.69 1.04 -10.07
CA VAL A 72 2.71 1.66 -9.22
C VAL A 72 2.89 3.12 -9.58
N ASP A 73 3.67 3.86 -8.81
CA ASP A 73 3.88 5.29 -9.04
C ASP A 73 5.31 5.67 -9.43
N SER A 74 6.27 4.77 -9.31
CA SER A 74 7.68 5.11 -9.46
C SER A 74 8.45 4.13 -10.36
N PHE A 75 9.55 4.64 -10.95
CA PHE A 75 10.44 3.84 -11.77
C PHE A 75 11.11 2.68 -11.00
N PRO A 76 11.61 2.86 -9.75
CA PRO A 76 12.15 1.73 -8.99
C PRO A 76 11.13 0.61 -8.73
N GLU A 77 9.88 0.94 -8.42
CA GLU A 77 8.82 -0.07 -8.22
C GLU A 77 8.44 -0.77 -9.52
N TYR A 78 8.41 -0.02 -10.63
CA TYR A 78 8.30 -0.61 -11.96
C TYR A 78 9.38 -1.69 -12.18
N GLN A 79 10.65 -1.37 -11.90
CA GLN A 79 11.74 -2.33 -12.08
C GLN A 79 11.55 -3.61 -11.24
N ILE A 80 11.09 -3.47 -9.99
CA ILE A 80 10.79 -4.63 -9.14
C ILE A 80 9.73 -5.52 -9.79
N ILE A 81 8.61 -4.95 -10.23
CA ILE A 81 7.51 -5.72 -10.84
C ILE A 81 7.94 -6.31 -12.18
N HIS A 82 8.58 -5.51 -13.02
CA HIS A 82 9.03 -5.93 -14.34
C HIS A 82 9.98 -7.13 -14.31
N ASN A 83 10.93 -7.13 -13.35
CA ASN A 83 11.94 -8.17 -13.24
C ASN A 83 11.44 -9.45 -12.54
N ASN A 84 10.32 -9.38 -11.81
CA ASN A 84 9.82 -10.50 -11.00
C ASN A 84 8.45 -11.04 -11.41
N SER A 85 7.84 -10.48 -12.46
CA SER A 85 6.53 -10.91 -12.94
C SER A 85 6.35 -10.66 -14.43
N ASN A 86 5.28 -11.24 -15.00
CA ASN A 86 4.83 -10.98 -16.37
C ASN A 86 3.61 -10.04 -16.42
N PHE A 87 3.24 -9.42 -15.32
CA PHE A 87 2.14 -8.48 -15.31
C PHE A 87 2.40 -7.27 -16.21
N LYS A 88 1.35 -6.74 -16.81
CA LYS A 88 1.39 -5.40 -17.40
C LYS A 88 1.38 -4.38 -16.28
N ILE A 89 2.08 -3.27 -16.48
CA ILE A 89 2.34 -2.28 -15.45
C ILE A 89 1.78 -0.93 -15.88
N LEU A 90 1.05 -0.28 -14.98
CA LEU A 90 0.57 1.07 -15.12
C LEU A 90 1.36 1.97 -14.19
N ILE A 91 2.07 2.95 -14.73
CA ILE A 91 2.79 3.97 -13.96
C ILE A 91 1.89 5.19 -13.82
N MET A 92 1.56 5.56 -12.57
CA MET A 92 0.61 6.65 -12.31
C MET A 92 1.25 8.04 -12.31
N TRP A 93 2.54 8.15 -11.96
CA TRP A 93 3.22 9.42 -11.92
C TRP A 93 4.29 9.52 -13.00
N GLU A 94 4.52 10.73 -13.44
CA GLU A 94 5.63 10.99 -14.35
C GLU A 94 6.97 10.80 -13.64
N THR A 95 7.96 10.39 -14.40
CA THR A 95 9.36 10.27 -13.96
C THR A 95 10.22 11.27 -14.73
N LEU A 96 11.51 11.33 -14.43
CA LEU A 96 12.45 12.13 -15.20
C LEU A 96 12.43 11.67 -16.67
N PRO A 97 12.46 12.60 -17.64
CA PRO A 97 12.35 12.26 -19.06
C PRO A 97 13.32 11.16 -19.50
N GLU A 98 14.55 11.19 -19.02
CA GLU A 98 15.58 10.22 -19.39
C GLU A 98 15.24 8.79 -18.99
N ASN A 99 14.39 8.58 -17.98
CA ASN A 99 13.98 7.26 -17.52
C ASN A 99 13.01 6.58 -18.50
N TYR A 100 12.26 7.35 -19.28
CA TYR A 100 11.27 6.78 -20.20
C TYR A 100 11.90 5.88 -21.28
N ARG A 101 13.15 6.06 -21.67
CA ARG A 101 13.84 5.17 -22.61
C ARG A 101 14.04 3.75 -22.09
N TYR A 102 14.00 3.54 -20.78
CA TYR A 102 14.24 2.26 -20.11
C TYR A 102 12.97 1.44 -19.84
N PHE A 103 11.78 1.98 -20.13
CA PHE A 103 10.56 1.21 -20.01
C PHE A 103 10.39 0.19 -21.14
N ASP A 104 9.90 -0.99 -20.78
CA ASP A 104 9.40 -1.96 -21.75
C ASP A 104 7.94 -1.63 -22.10
N TYR A 105 7.74 -0.91 -23.18
CA TYR A 105 6.42 -0.48 -23.64
C TYR A 105 5.52 -1.61 -24.16
N SER A 106 6.02 -2.82 -24.34
CA SER A 106 5.16 -3.97 -24.63
C SER A 106 4.26 -4.35 -23.46
N ARG A 107 4.69 -4.00 -22.23
CA ARG A 107 4.00 -4.30 -20.99
C ARG A 107 3.67 -3.08 -20.11
N THR A 108 4.07 -1.88 -20.52
CA THR A 108 3.97 -0.68 -19.68
C THR A 108 3.09 0.36 -20.34
N SER A 109 2.17 0.93 -19.57
CA SER A 109 1.46 2.17 -19.87
C SER A 109 1.86 3.25 -18.86
N VAL A 110 1.98 4.49 -19.30
CA VAL A 110 2.44 5.61 -18.47
C VAL A 110 1.42 6.75 -18.44
N ALA A 111 1.21 7.32 -17.26
CA ALA A 111 0.38 8.51 -17.10
C ALA A 111 1.13 9.74 -17.61
N ILE A 112 0.43 10.61 -18.33
CA ILE A 112 0.96 11.84 -18.91
C ILE A 112 0.06 13.01 -18.51
N TYR A 113 0.68 14.07 -18.03
CA TYR A 113 0.03 15.32 -17.70
C TYR A 113 0.90 16.56 -17.97
N ASN A 114 2.15 16.36 -18.44
CA ASN A 114 3.04 17.44 -18.88
C ASN A 114 3.35 17.33 -20.37
N LEU A 115 3.26 18.46 -21.10
CA LEU A 115 3.60 18.52 -22.53
C LEU A 115 5.08 18.17 -22.79
N SER A 116 5.97 18.53 -21.90
CA SER A 116 7.40 18.20 -21.99
C SER A 116 7.60 16.67 -22.03
N THR A 117 6.91 15.94 -21.17
CA THR A 117 6.95 14.46 -21.13
C THR A 117 6.36 13.88 -22.40
N LEU A 118 5.22 14.39 -22.89
CA LEU A 118 4.63 13.91 -24.14
C LEU A 118 5.58 14.12 -25.33
N ASN A 119 6.18 15.30 -25.44
CA ASN A 119 7.17 15.60 -26.49
C ASN A 119 8.39 14.67 -26.42
N TYR A 120 8.88 14.39 -25.21
CA TYR A 120 9.98 13.43 -25.02
C TYR A 120 9.58 12.01 -25.50
N LEU A 121 8.39 11.53 -25.13
CA LEU A 121 7.90 10.23 -25.58
C LEU A 121 7.77 10.16 -27.10
N ILE A 122 7.30 11.23 -27.74
CA ILE A 122 7.23 11.35 -29.20
C ILE A 122 8.64 11.23 -29.81
N SER A 123 9.65 11.90 -29.22
CA SER A 123 11.03 11.85 -29.70
C SER A 123 11.68 10.46 -29.63
N LEU A 124 11.19 9.58 -28.75
CA LEU A 124 11.66 8.20 -28.67
C LEU A 124 11.30 7.37 -29.92
N ASN A 125 10.35 7.83 -30.70
CA ASN A 125 9.89 7.18 -31.95
C ASN A 125 9.45 5.71 -31.74
N LYS A 126 8.94 5.35 -30.59
CA LYS A 126 8.47 4.01 -30.19
C LYS A 126 6.94 3.94 -30.21
N ARG A 127 6.37 2.74 -30.31
CA ARG A 127 4.95 2.51 -30.05
C ARG A 127 4.73 2.51 -28.53
N ILE A 128 4.00 3.50 -28.03
CA ILE A 128 3.80 3.72 -26.58
C ILE A 128 2.31 3.87 -26.29
N LYS A 129 1.85 3.11 -25.31
CA LYS A 129 0.51 3.28 -24.73
C LYS A 129 0.57 4.25 -23.58
N ILE A 130 -0.27 5.27 -23.65
CA ILE A 130 -0.35 6.28 -22.60
C ILE A 130 -1.75 6.34 -21.98
N GLN A 131 -1.81 6.96 -20.83
CA GLN A 131 -3.03 7.46 -20.23
C GLN A 131 -2.92 8.98 -20.01
N LEU A 132 -3.95 9.72 -20.35
CA LEU A 132 -4.05 11.13 -19.98
C LEU A 132 -4.62 11.22 -18.56
N PHE A 133 -3.92 11.94 -17.69
CA PHE A 133 -4.40 12.27 -16.36
C PHE A 133 -5.08 13.64 -16.40
N LEU A 134 -6.39 13.68 -16.20
CA LEU A 134 -7.19 14.88 -16.21
C LEU A 134 -7.28 15.49 -14.81
N ASN A 135 -7.05 16.78 -14.69
CA ASN A 135 -7.33 17.51 -13.47
C ASN A 135 -8.81 17.85 -13.39
N THR A 136 -9.55 17.12 -12.59
CA THR A 136 -10.97 17.33 -12.35
C THR A 136 -11.22 18.05 -11.01
N TRP A 137 -10.39 19.02 -10.66
CA TRP A 137 -10.42 19.87 -9.46
C TRP A 137 -9.59 19.42 -8.25
N MET A 138 -8.82 18.35 -8.34
CA MET A 138 -7.88 18.03 -7.27
C MET A 138 -6.71 19.03 -7.19
N ASN A 139 -6.32 19.60 -8.33
CA ASN A 139 -5.27 20.63 -8.47
C ASN A 139 -3.90 20.22 -7.90
N ARG A 140 -3.61 18.94 -7.83
CA ARG A 140 -2.32 18.39 -7.43
C ARG A 140 -1.48 18.03 -8.64
N GLU A 141 -2.03 17.25 -9.55
CA GLU A 141 -1.49 16.90 -10.86
C GLU A 141 -2.62 16.80 -11.89
N GLY A 142 -2.29 16.62 -13.16
CA GLY A 142 -3.25 16.42 -14.24
C GLY A 142 -3.38 17.60 -15.20
N ILE A 143 -3.86 17.28 -16.40
CA ILE A 143 -4.06 18.24 -17.50
C ILE A 143 -5.27 19.12 -17.17
N GLN A 144 -5.09 20.42 -17.22
CA GLN A 144 -6.20 21.37 -17.12
C GLN A 144 -7.06 21.33 -18.41
N GLU A 145 -8.36 21.58 -18.29
CA GLU A 145 -9.29 21.58 -19.43
C GLU A 145 -8.78 22.45 -20.58
N LYS A 146 -8.33 23.67 -20.27
CA LYS A 146 -7.80 24.64 -21.26
C LYS A 146 -6.57 24.18 -22.04
N ASP A 147 -5.82 23.20 -21.50
CA ASP A 147 -4.61 22.69 -22.13
C ASP A 147 -4.84 21.36 -22.87
N LEU A 148 -6.00 20.72 -22.70
CA LEU A 148 -6.29 19.38 -23.20
C LEU A 148 -6.15 19.27 -24.72
N GLU A 149 -6.68 20.24 -25.47
CA GLU A 149 -6.61 20.26 -26.94
C GLU A 149 -5.18 20.23 -27.47
N ARG A 150 -4.24 20.83 -26.76
CA ARG A 150 -2.81 20.80 -27.15
C ARG A 150 -2.26 19.40 -27.10
N PHE A 151 -2.61 18.61 -26.04
CA PHE A 151 -2.22 17.21 -25.95
C PHE A 151 -2.85 16.38 -27.06
N LEU A 152 -4.15 16.57 -27.31
CA LEU A 152 -4.88 15.82 -28.31
C LEU A 152 -4.36 16.09 -29.73
N THR A 153 -4.04 17.33 -30.04
CA THR A 153 -3.43 17.73 -31.33
C THR A 153 -2.08 17.04 -31.52
N LEU A 154 -1.22 17.02 -30.49
CA LEU A 154 0.07 16.32 -30.54
C LEU A 154 -0.11 14.82 -30.74
N LEU A 155 -1.06 14.20 -30.04
CA LEU A 155 -1.34 12.76 -30.16
C LEU A 155 -1.86 12.40 -31.56
N LYS A 156 -2.77 13.22 -32.11
CA LYS A 156 -3.33 13.03 -33.46
C LYS A 156 -2.24 13.03 -34.54
N ASN A 157 -1.23 13.86 -34.37
CA ASN A 157 -0.10 13.99 -35.30
C ASN A 157 0.99 12.94 -35.07
N ASN A 158 0.89 12.12 -34.00
CA ASN A 158 1.91 11.14 -33.63
C ASN A 158 1.29 9.75 -33.33
N PRO A 159 0.85 9.01 -34.35
CA PRO A 159 0.07 7.78 -34.19
C PRO A 159 0.83 6.59 -33.52
N LYS A 160 2.13 6.73 -33.31
CA LYS A 160 2.89 5.76 -32.50
C LYS A 160 2.58 5.85 -31.01
N ILE A 161 2.05 7.00 -30.57
CA ILE A 161 1.58 7.18 -29.18
C ILE A 161 0.07 6.94 -29.17
N SER A 162 -0.36 5.85 -28.56
CA SER A 162 -1.78 5.49 -28.46
C SER A 162 -2.36 5.91 -27.12
N LEU A 163 -3.50 6.61 -27.16
CA LEU A 163 -4.29 6.94 -25.98
C LEU A 163 -5.20 5.76 -25.62
N ASP A 164 -4.73 4.90 -24.73
CA ASP A 164 -5.50 3.72 -24.30
C ASP A 164 -6.38 4.02 -23.08
N TRP A 165 -6.05 5.07 -22.30
CA TRP A 165 -6.63 5.35 -21.00
C TRP A 165 -6.87 6.82 -20.74
N VAL A 166 -7.93 7.09 -19.98
CA VAL A 166 -8.17 8.41 -19.37
C VAL A 166 -8.41 8.21 -17.90
N MET A 167 -7.71 8.96 -17.07
CA MET A 167 -7.80 8.88 -15.63
C MET A 167 -7.96 10.23 -14.95
N SER A 168 -8.48 10.21 -13.75
CA SER A 168 -8.40 11.27 -12.77
C SER A 168 -8.28 10.68 -11.36
N HIS A 169 -8.35 11.53 -10.35
CA HIS A 169 -8.36 11.12 -8.94
C HIS A 169 -9.32 11.99 -8.15
N LEU A 170 -10.13 11.35 -7.30
CA LEU A 170 -11.06 12.05 -6.42
C LEU A 170 -10.32 12.61 -5.23
N TYR A 171 -10.63 13.86 -4.85
CA TYR A 171 -9.96 14.52 -3.72
C TYR A 171 -10.65 14.26 -2.38
N ASP A 172 -11.94 13.87 -2.40
CA ASP A 172 -12.79 13.81 -1.20
C ASP A 172 -13.87 12.71 -1.31
N ALA A 173 -13.46 11.53 -1.81
CA ALA A 173 -14.39 10.43 -2.10
C ALA A 173 -14.91 9.71 -0.85
N ASP A 174 -14.31 9.96 0.29
CA ASP A 174 -14.61 9.37 1.58
C ASP A 174 -15.48 10.27 2.49
N VAL A 175 -15.69 11.54 2.10
CA VAL A 175 -16.36 12.55 2.93
C VAL A 175 -17.64 13.07 2.27
N GLU A 176 -17.59 13.58 1.04
CA GLU A 176 -18.67 14.39 0.47
C GLU A 176 -19.09 13.92 -0.93
N GLU A 177 -20.35 13.46 -1.06
CA GLU A 177 -20.90 12.94 -2.31
C GLU A 177 -21.03 14.03 -3.40
N ASN A 178 -21.37 15.25 -3.04
CA ASN A 178 -21.49 16.35 -3.99
C ASN A 178 -20.17 16.63 -4.71
N HIS A 179 -19.05 16.51 -4.00
CA HIS A 179 -17.71 16.66 -4.58
C HIS A 179 -17.38 15.56 -5.58
N ILE A 180 -17.82 14.32 -5.31
CA ILE A 180 -17.69 13.19 -6.24
C ILE A 180 -18.43 13.52 -7.54
N ASN A 181 -19.71 13.91 -7.45
CA ASN A 181 -20.57 14.19 -8.59
C ASN A 181 -20.00 15.32 -9.47
N LEU A 182 -19.46 16.35 -8.84
CA LEU A 182 -18.82 17.47 -9.52
C LEU A 182 -17.55 17.04 -10.29
N GLN A 183 -16.70 16.23 -9.66
CA GLN A 183 -15.51 15.71 -10.35
C GLN A 183 -15.85 14.75 -11.49
N ILE A 184 -16.92 13.95 -11.35
CA ILE A 184 -17.46 13.09 -12.41
C ILE A 184 -17.97 13.93 -13.58
N ALA A 185 -18.72 15.00 -13.32
CA ALA A 185 -19.22 15.90 -14.36
C ALA A 185 -18.06 16.55 -15.13
N ASN A 186 -17.03 17.04 -14.43
CA ASN A 186 -15.84 17.60 -15.05
C ASN A 186 -15.07 16.54 -15.86
N PHE A 187 -14.95 15.33 -15.36
CA PHE A 187 -14.32 14.25 -16.11
C PHE A 187 -15.07 13.97 -17.42
N LYS A 188 -16.40 13.83 -17.36
CA LYS A 188 -17.24 13.59 -18.55
C LYS A 188 -17.16 14.73 -19.56
N LYS A 189 -17.15 15.98 -19.09
CA LYS A 189 -16.94 17.16 -19.92
C LYS A 189 -15.60 17.13 -20.66
N MET A 190 -14.51 16.87 -19.95
CA MET A 190 -13.20 16.76 -20.59
C MET A 190 -13.09 15.53 -21.49
N TYR A 191 -13.79 14.45 -21.15
CA TYR A 191 -13.83 13.25 -21.98
C TYR A 191 -14.58 13.49 -23.32
N SER A 192 -15.65 14.29 -23.36
CA SER A 192 -16.32 14.65 -24.61
C SER A 192 -15.37 15.39 -25.57
N ILE A 193 -14.51 16.27 -25.06
CA ILE A 193 -13.46 16.91 -25.88
C ILE A 193 -12.52 15.84 -26.49
N ILE A 194 -12.15 14.81 -25.73
CA ILE A 194 -11.31 13.70 -26.23
C ILE A 194 -12.02 12.96 -27.37
N GLU A 195 -13.35 12.75 -27.28
CA GLU A 195 -14.15 12.08 -28.32
C GLU A 195 -14.30 12.97 -29.59
N GLU A 196 -14.41 14.28 -29.44
CA GLU A 196 -14.43 15.24 -30.57
C GLU A 196 -13.14 15.17 -31.40
N TYR A 197 -12.00 14.83 -30.78
CA TYR A 197 -10.73 14.56 -31.44
C TYR A 197 -10.62 13.14 -32.01
N TRP A 198 -11.69 12.33 -31.98
CA TRP A 198 -11.81 10.98 -32.49
C TRP A 198 -11.00 9.93 -31.72
N PHE A 199 -10.58 10.23 -30.50
CA PHE A 199 -10.00 9.23 -29.64
C PHE A 199 -11.07 8.41 -28.91
N LYS A 200 -10.84 7.09 -28.78
CA LYS A 200 -11.73 6.15 -28.07
C LYS A 200 -10.92 5.35 -27.04
N PRO A 201 -10.53 5.98 -25.94
CA PRO A 201 -9.77 5.29 -24.89
C PRO A 201 -10.54 4.09 -24.35
N ARG A 202 -9.85 2.96 -24.23
CA ARG A 202 -10.45 1.72 -23.76
C ARG A 202 -10.89 1.80 -22.30
N TRP A 203 -10.12 2.52 -21.48
CA TRP A 203 -10.28 2.53 -20.03
C TRP A 203 -10.57 3.95 -19.52
N ARG A 204 -11.57 4.05 -18.65
CA ARG A 204 -11.95 5.28 -17.95
C ARG A 204 -11.98 4.99 -16.47
N HIS A 205 -11.13 5.65 -15.69
CA HIS A 205 -11.02 5.41 -14.26
C HIS A 205 -10.75 6.69 -13.46
N ILE A 206 -11.57 6.91 -12.43
CA ILE A 206 -11.43 8.03 -11.50
C ILE A 206 -11.29 7.51 -10.05
N GLY A 207 -11.96 6.40 -9.73
CA GLY A 207 -12.10 5.88 -8.38
C GLY A 207 -10.91 5.03 -7.91
N ALA A 208 -10.47 5.33 -6.70
CA ALA A 208 -9.63 4.48 -5.87
C ALA A 208 -10.51 3.71 -4.86
N SER A 209 -10.01 3.32 -3.70
CA SER A 209 -10.74 2.52 -2.72
C SER A 209 -12.09 3.12 -2.30
N ALA A 210 -12.15 4.41 -1.96
CA ALA A 210 -13.41 5.08 -1.63
C ALA A 210 -14.35 5.14 -2.83
N GLY A 211 -13.85 5.52 -4.01
CA GLY A 211 -14.65 5.58 -5.22
C GLY A 211 -15.27 4.24 -5.63
N ILE A 212 -14.61 3.10 -5.36
CA ILE A 212 -15.21 1.77 -5.56
C ILE A 212 -16.50 1.61 -4.77
N CYS A 213 -16.53 2.16 -3.56
CA CYS A 213 -17.67 2.04 -2.66
C CYS A 213 -18.73 3.15 -2.83
N SER A 214 -18.37 4.29 -3.44
CA SER A 214 -19.23 5.49 -3.49
C SER A 214 -19.74 5.84 -4.88
N ILE A 215 -19.13 5.31 -5.96
CA ILE A 215 -19.55 5.62 -7.32
C ILE A 215 -20.33 4.45 -7.90
N ASP A 216 -21.56 4.70 -8.31
CA ASP A 216 -22.36 3.78 -9.10
C ASP A 216 -22.62 4.37 -10.49
N ASP A 217 -21.59 4.48 -11.30
CA ASP A 217 -21.64 5.07 -12.64
C ASP A 217 -20.90 4.15 -13.62
N THR A 218 -21.65 3.53 -14.51
CA THR A 218 -21.17 2.59 -15.53
C THR A 218 -20.30 3.23 -16.61
N PHE A 219 -20.23 4.55 -16.66
CA PHE A 219 -19.27 5.25 -17.50
C PHE A 219 -17.83 4.86 -17.18
N PHE A 220 -17.52 4.65 -15.91
CA PHE A 220 -16.19 4.17 -15.48
C PHE A 220 -16.16 2.65 -15.52
N ASN A 221 -15.15 2.11 -16.19
CA ASN A 221 -15.01 0.67 -16.41
C ASN A 221 -13.73 0.07 -15.82
N ALA A 222 -13.01 0.86 -15.01
CA ALA A 222 -11.80 0.41 -14.32
C ALA A 222 -11.64 1.10 -12.95
N TRP A 223 -11.06 0.40 -11.97
CA TRP A 223 -10.94 0.83 -10.58
C TRP A 223 -9.57 0.50 -10.02
N ARG A 224 -9.05 1.35 -9.14
CA ARG A 224 -7.71 1.23 -8.56
C ARG A 224 -7.76 1.02 -7.04
N PRO A 225 -8.11 -0.20 -6.55
CA PRO A 225 -8.09 -0.46 -5.12
C PRO A 225 -6.68 -0.40 -4.55
N TRP A 226 -6.55 0.18 -3.38
CA TRP A 226 -5.36 0.20 -2.57
C TRP A 226 -5.66 -0.12 -1.10
N LEU A 227 -6.31 0.75 -0.32
CA LEU A 227 -6.62 0.50 1.09
C LEU A 227 -7.43 -0.77 1.31
N ILE A 228 -8.55 -0.91 0.60
CA ILE A 228 -9.45 -2.06 0.74
C ILE A 228 -8.83 -3.39 0.27
N LEU A 229 -7.77 -3.34 -0.55
CA LEU A 229 -7.01 -4.53 -0.91
C LEU A 229 -6.31 -5.14 0.32
N TYR A 230 -5.87 -4.27 1.24
CA TYR A 230 -5.12 -4.62 2.43
C TYR A 230 -5.95 -4.59 3.72
N TRP A 231 -7.27 -4.35 3.60
CA TRP A 231 -8.27 -4.29 4.67
C TRP A 231 -8.71 -2.90 5.11
N TYR A 232 -8.04 -1.80 4.82
CA TYR A 232 -8.36 -0.52 5.44
C TYR A 232 -9.60 0.11 4.81
N SER A 233 -10.59 0.47 5.67
CA SER A 233 -11.68 1.34 5.25
C SER A 233 -11.14 2.71 4.87
N PRO A 234 -11.53 3.27 3.72
CA PRO A 234 -11.23 4.66 3.40
C PRO A 234 -12.15 5.66 4.12
N PHE A 235 -13.19 5.19 4.82
CA PHE A 235 -14.20 6.02 5.48
C PHE A 235 -13.93 6.12 6.97
N SER A 236 -14.27 7.28 7.56
CA SER A 236 -14.26 7.50 9.01
C SER A 236 -15.34 6.68 9.72
N GLU A 237 -16.51 6.53 9.08
CA GLU A 237 -17.58 5.70 9.58
C GLU A 237 -17.50 4.29 8.98
N GLU A 238 -17.82 3.27 9.77
CA GLU A 238 -17.78 1.89 9.34
C GLU A 238 -18.97 1.57 8.41
N LYS A 239 -18.68 1.32 7.13
CA LYS A 239 -19.69 0.83 6.18
C LYS A 239 -19.84 -0.69 6.32
N GLU A 240 -21.08 -1.19 6.48
CA GLU A 240 -21.38 -2.64 6.60
C GLU A 240 -20.67 -3.50 5.55
N LEU A 241 -20.58 -2.97 4.33
CA LEU A 241 -19.91 -3.61 3.22
C LEU A 241 -18.42 -3.90 3.52
N LEU A 242 -17.75 -3.00 4.22
CA LEU A 242 -16.32 -3.09 4.50
C LEU A 242 -16.00 -3.91 5.75
N LYS A 243 -17.00 -4.25 6.59
CA LYS A 243 -16.83 -5.18 7.72
C LYS A 243 -16.37 -6.58 7.29
N LYS A 244 -16.57 -6.94 6.02
CA LYS A 244 -16.12 -8.21 5.45
C LYS A 244 -14.64 -8.22 5.03
N LEU A 245 -14.00 -7.06 5.02
CA LEU A 245 -12.56 -6.99 4.76
C LEU A 245 -11.78 -7.63 5.91
N LYS A 246 -10.64 -8.21 5.59
CA LYS A 246 -9.78 -8.89 6.57
C LYS A 246 -8.37 -8.29 6.56
N PRO A 247 -7.81 -7.93 7.73
CA PRO A 247 -6.43 -7.44 7.82
C PRO A 247 -5.44 -8.45 7.25
N ALA A 248 -4.60 -7.98 6.34
CA ALA A 248 -3.67 -8.86 5.64
C ALA A 248 -2.30 -8.97 6.29
N LEU A 249 -1.95 -8.06 7.21
CA LEU A 249 -0.62 -7.96 7.80
C LEU A 249 -0.68 -8.16 9.31
N SER A 250 0.26 -8.93 9.84
CA SER A 250 0.64 -8.93 11.26
C SER A 250 2.15 -8.84 11.40
N LEU A 251 2.61 -8.38 12.57
CA LEU A 251 4.03 -8.25 12.90
C LEU A 251 4.33 -9.00 14.19
N THR A 252 5.30 -9.89 14.13
CA THR A 252 5.78 -10.64 15.29
C THR A 252 7.26 -10.40 15.53
N SER A 253 7.67 -10.44 16.80
CA SER A 253 9.06 -10.43 17.22
C SER A 253 9.34 -11.59 18.18
N SER A 254 10.60 -11.82 18.51
CA SER A 254 11.00 -12.87 19.47
C SER A 254 11.53 -12.26 20.76
N VAL A 255 11.25 -12.91 21.88
CA VAL A 255 11.88 -12.60 23.17
C VAL A 255 13.35 -12.95 23.12
N ILE A 256 14.23 -11.99 23.42
CA ILE A 256 15.69 -12.21 23.43
C ILE A 256 16.29 -12.25 24.83
N SER A 257 15.58 -11.75 25.84
CA SER A 257 16.00 -11.76 27.23
C SER A 257 14.81 -11.77 28.15
N LEU A 258 14.94 -12.45 29.28
CA LEU A 258 14.02 -12.45 30.39
C LEU A 258 14.79 -12.13 31.67
N GLN A 259 14.31 -11.15 32.44
CA GLN A 259 14.93 -10.76 33.71
C GLN A 259 13.88 -10.80 34.81
N LYS A 260 14.22 -11.50 35.91
CA LYS A 260 13.43 -11.45 37.14
C LYS A 260 13.72 -10.13 37.86
N LEU A 261 12.67 -9.44 38.30
CA LEU A 261 12.74 -8.15 38.96
C LEU A 261 12.10 -8.28 40.33
N SER A 262 12.72 -7.65 41.31
CA SER A 262 12.18 -7.44 42.66
C SER A 262 11.68 -6.00 42.83
N PRO A 263 10.88 -5.69 43.87
CA PRO A 263 10.48 -4.30 44.15
C PRO A 263 11.69 -3.35 44.19
N GLN A 264 11.54 -2.20 43.58
CA GLN A 264 12.57 -1.17 43.40
C GLN A 264 13.58 -1.44 42.27
N ASP A 265 13.59 -2.61 41.63
CA ASP A 265 14.36 -2.80 40.42
C ASP A 265 13.78 -1.97 39.27
N TRP A 266 14.63 -1.46 38.39
CA TRP A 266 14.20 -0.67 37.21
C TRP A 266 14.58 -1.35 35.89
N VAL A 267 13.86 -0.96 34.84
CA VAL A 267 14.17 -1.44 33.48
C VAL A 267 14.67 -0.28 32.64
N SER A 268 15.87 -0.48 32.03
CA SER A 268 16.47 0.37 31.01
C SER A 268 16.83 1.79 31.51
N TYR A 269 16.88 2.82 30.63
CA TYR A 269 17.47 4.14 30.88
C TYR A 269 16.60 5.04 31.76
N ASN A 270 17.25 5.88 32.57
CA ASN A 270 16.64 6.99 33.32
C ASN A 270 15.63 6.57 34.40
N HIS A 271 15.63 5.34 34.86
CA HIS A 271 14.78 4.83 35.96
C HIS A 271 13.29 5.24 35.85
N ARG A 272 12.77 5.28 34.63
CA ARG A 272 11.41 5.78 34.40
C ARG A 272 10.32 4.76 34.69
N TRP A 273 10.67 3.50 34.76
CA TRP A 273 9.81 2.42 35.22
C TRP A 273 10.52 1.64 36.33
N ILE A 274 9.83 1.43 37.43
CA ILE A 274 10.34 0.74 38.62
C ILE A 274 9.33 -0.33 38.98
N ALA A 275 9.80 -1.53 39.28
CA ALA A 275 8.94 -2.62 39.71
C ALA A 275 8.33 -2.31 41.09
N ASP A 276 7.04 -2.47 41.24
CA ASP A 276 6.29 -2.34 42.50
C ASP A 276 6.20 -3.68 43.24
N LYS A 277 6.42 -4.78 42.55
CA LYS A 277 6.34 -6.17 43.06
C LYS A 277 7.27 -7.09 42.24
N ASP A 278 7.46 -8.30 42.72
CA ASP A 278 8.15 -9.35 41.98
C ASP A 278 7.47 -9.59 40.63
N CYS A 279 8.21 -9.45 39.53
CA CYS A 279 7.73 -9.65 38.18
C CYS A 279 8.87 -10.10 37.25
N TRP A 280 8.54 -10.33 35.97
CA TRP A 280 9.52 -10.58 34.93
C TRP A 280 9.40 -9.54 33.84
N SER A 281 10.52 -9.09 33.32
CA SER A 281 10.58 -8.29 32.09
C SER A 281 11.06 -9.13 30.92
N ALA A 282 10.44 -8.92 29.75
CA ALA A 282 10.88 -9.48 28.48
C ALA A 282 11.44 -8.36 27.60
N THR A 283 12.60 -8.59 26.98
CA THR A 283 13.20 -7.70 25.99
C THR A 283 12.94 -8.22 24.59
N ILE A 284 12.53 -7.32 23.69
CA ILE A 284 12.15 -7.57 22.32
C ILE A 284 13.02 -6.71 21.41
N PRO A 285 13.66 -7.27 20.34
CA PRO A 285 14.53 -6.54 19.43
C PRO A 285 13.70 -5.83 18.34
N PHE A 286 12.87 -4.89 18.75
CA PHE A 286 12.02 -4.09 17.87
C PHE A 286 11.76 -2.72 18.47
N TRP A 287 12.14 -1.64 17.72
CA TRP A 287 11.80 -0.28 18.09
C TRP A 287 12.03 0.73 16.94
N TYR A 288 12.44 1.98 17.22
CA TYR A 288 12.40 3.07 16.24
C TYR A 288 13.40 2.92 15.08
N TYR A 289 14.40 2.07 15.15
CA TYR A 289 15.21 1.70 14.00
C TYR A 289 14.39 0.92 12.97
N GLU A 290 13.46 0.10 13.43
CA GLU A 290 12.50 -0.61 12.59
C GLU A 290 11.30 0.28 12.19
N TRP A 291 11.41 1.58 12.40
CA TRP A 291 10.45 2.63 12.07
C TRP A 291 9.19 2.69 12.95
N TRP A 292 9.27 2.19 14.18
CA TRP A 292 8.23 2.44 15.17
C TRP A 292 8.28 3.87 15.67
N LEU A 293 7.15 4.55 15.75
CA LEU A 293 7.15 5.96 16.15
C LEU A 293 7.48 6.10 17.64
N ARG A 294 8.43 7.00 17.95
CA ARG A 294 8.88 7.20 19.33
C ARG A 294 7.80 7.73 20.29
N ASN A 295 6.79 8.43 19.76
CA ASN A 295 5.64 8.92 20.54
C ASN A 295 4.66 7.79 20.93
N LEU A 296 4.86 6.57 20.46
CA LEU A 296 4.11 5.38 20.87
C LEU A 296 4.64 4.73 22.15
N ALA A 297 5.72 5.24 22.70
CA ALA A 297 6.20 4.79 23.99
C ALA A 297 5.10 4.85 25.05
N TRP A 298 4.95 3.83 25.89
CA TRP A 298 3.91 3.63 26.89
C TRP A 298 2.50 3.36 26.37
N LYS A 299 2.26 3.50 25.10
CA LYS A 299 0.94 3.39 24.51
C LYS A 299 0.65 2.02 23.93
N LEU A 300 1.72 1.27 23.61
CA LEU A 300 1.57 0.03 22.89
C LEU A 300 1.22 -1.13 23.82
N THR A 301 0.41 -2.00 23.28
CA THR A 301 0.06 -3.28 23.88
C THR A 301 0.60 -4.37 22.98
N TYR A 302 1.34 -5.33 23.54
CA TYR A 302 1.76 -6.53 22.85
C TYR A 302 0.91 -7.71 23.27
N TYR A 303 0.97 -8.80 22.51
CA TYR A 303 0.27 -10.02 22.87
C TYR A 303 1.22 -11.24 22.83
N TYR A 304 1.13 -12.04 23.89
CA TYR A 304 1.72 -13.37 23.95
C TYR A 304 0.58 -14.39 24.01
N HIS A 305 0.39 -15.14 22.92
CA HIS A 305 -0.83 -15.90 22.68
C HIS A 305 -2.07 -15.01 22.73
N TRP A 306 -2.94 -15.20 23.74
CA TRP A 306 -4.14 -14.35 23.97
C TRP A 306 -3.94 -13.32 25.09
N LYS A 307 -2.80 -13.40 25.82
CA LYS A 307 -2.54 -12.50 26.95
C LYS A 307 -1.97 -11.19 26.47
N GLN A 308 -2.55 -10.12 27.00
CA GLN A 308 -2.08 -8.77 26.80
C GLN A 308 -0.84 -8.53 27.64
N LEU A 309 0.20 -7.94 27.07
CA LEU A 309 1.43 -7.56 27.73
C LEU A 309 1.54 -6.03 27.70
N GLU A 310 1.79 -5.45 28.87
CA GLU A 310 2.05 -4.03 28.98
C GLU A 310 3.49 -3.73 28.59
N GLN A 311 3.66 -2.74 27.70
CA GLN A 311 4.97 -2.20 27.41
C GLN A 311 5.48 -1.45 28.63
N ILE A 312 6.66 -1.84 29.11
CA ILE A 312 7.36 -1.09 30.14
C ILE A 312 8.46 -0.25 29.50
N TRP A 313 8.55 0.97 29.98
CA TRP A 313 9.41 1.99 29.41
C TRP A 313 10.88 1.58 29.48
N THR A 314 11.57 1.61 28.44
CA THR A 314 12.45 2.66 27.91
C THR A 314 12.77 2.40 26.47
N ILE A 315 12.69 3.43 25.66
CA ILE A 315 12.93 3.37 24.23
C ILE A 315 14.42 3.35 23.99
N CYS A 316 14.90 2.20 23.52
CA CYS A 316 16.21 2.09 22.89
C CYS A 316 16.07 2.16 21.37
N MET A 317 17.16 2.32 20.66
CA MET A 317 17.15 2.36 19.21
C MET A 317 16.52 1.09 18.60
N ASN A 318 16.86 -0.08 19.14
CA ASN A 318 16.52 -1.39 18.58
C ASN A 318 15.77 -2.30 19.56
N LEU A 319 15.52 -1.85 20.79
CA LEU A 319 14.95 -2.70 21.83
C LEU A 319 13.77 -2.04 22.51
N SER A 320 12.78 -2.85 22.86
CA SER A 320 11.69 -2.51 23.77
C SER A 320 11.51 -3.59 24.82
N CYS A 321 10.85 -3.23 25.93
CA CYS A 321 10.58 -4.16 27.01
C CYS A 321 9.08 -4.19 27.34
N CYS A 322 8.61 -5.34 27.81
CA CYS A 322 7.26 -5.51 28.35
C CYS A 322 7.29 -6.36 29.62
N ILE A 323 6.21 -6.31 30.40
CA ILE A 323 5.98 -7.28 31.49
C ILE A 323 5.81 -8.65 30.84
N ALA A 324 6.61 -9.62 31.30
CA ALA A 324 6.56 -10.97 30.77
C ALA A 324 5.47 -11.80 31.46
N ASP A 325 4.88 -12.74 30.72
CA ASP A 325 4.08 -13.81 31.29
C ASP A 325 4.98 -14.84 32.02
N SER A 326 4.47 -15.43 33.07
CA SER A 326 5.22 -16.42 33.89
C SER A 326 5.68 -17.67 33.11
N ASN A 327 5.00 -18.01 32.01
CA ASN A 327 5.31 -19.15 31.16
C ASN A 327 6.18 -18.82 29.95
N MET A 328 6.53 -17.54 29.78
CA MET A 328 7.29 -17.05 28.64
C MET A 328 8.73 -17.55 28.68
N LYS A 329 9.24 -17.89 27.52
CA LYS A 329 10.63 -18.37 27.33
C LYS A 329 11.36 -17.50 26.32
N ILE A 330 12.68 -17.52 26.40
CA ILE A 330 13.53 -16.92 25.36
C ILE A 330 13.21 -17.59 24.02
N TRP A 331 13.10 -16.78 22.96
CA TRP A 331 12.70 -17.11 21.59
C TRP A 331 11.20 -17.28 21.37
N ASP A 332 10.37 -17.18 22.39
CA ASP A 332 8.92 -17.13 22.18
C ASP A 332 8.53 -15.94 21.31
N LYS A 333 7.48 -16.12 20.52
CA LYS A 333 6.96 -15.07 19.63
C LYS A 333 5.97 -14.19 20.36
N ILE A 334 6.14 -12.88 20.18
CA ILE A 334 5.25 -11.83 20.67
C ILE A 334 4.64 -11.15 19.45
N GLU A 335 3.33 -10.96 19.46
CA GLU A 335 2.59 -10.22 18.45
C GLU A 335 2.62 -8.73 18.77
N LEU A 336 3.26 -7.93 17.89
CA LEU A 336 3.38 -6.48 18.01
C LEU A 336 2.27 -5.76 17.25
N ILE A 337 1.92 -6.25 16.05
CA ILE A 337 0.74 -5.83 15.29
C ILE A 337 -0.09 -7.09 15.03
N GLY A 338 -1.33 -7.07 15.49
CA GLY A 338 -2.30 -8.13 15.26
C GLY A 338 -3.13 -7.92 13.99
N ASN A 339 -3.64 -9.01 13.45
CA ASN A 339 -4.62 -9.00 12.35
C ASN A 339 -6.06 -9.12 12.84
N ASP A 340 -6.32 -8.99 14.13
CA ASP A 340 -7.65 -8.88 14.73
C ASP A 340 -7.93 -7.40 15.04
N ILE A 341 -8.97 -6.85 14.42
CA ILE A 341 -9.34 -5.43 14.53
C ILE A 341 -9.77 -5.03 15.95
N ASN A 342 -10.23 -5.98 16.73
CA ASN A 342 -10.73 -5.75 18.09
C ASN A 342 -9.60 -5.74 19.14
N LYS A 343 -8.40 -6.17 18.76
CA LYS A 343 -7.26 -6.16 19.68
C LYS A 343 -6.63 -4.77 19.80
N LYS A 344 -6.11 -4.46 20.97
CA LYS A 344 -5.43 -3.17 21.25
C LYS A 344 -4.13 -2.97 20.43
N ASN A 345 -3.58 -4.03 19.85
CA ASN A 345 -2.45 -3.98 18.92
C ASN A 345 -2.89 -4.02 17.45
N SER A 346 -4.15 -3.77 17.15
CA SER A 346 -4.57 -3.56 15.77
C SER A 346 -3.96 -2.28 15.21
N ILE A 347 -3.65 -2.27 13.92
CA ILE A 347 -3.00 -1.12 13.28
C ILE A 347 -3.86 0.16 13.37
N ALA A 348 -5.19 0.04 13.43
CA ALA A 348 -6.10 1.17 13.59
C ALA A 348 -5.89 1.85 14.96
N ILE A 349 -5.87 1.06 16.04
CA ILE A 349 -5.63 1.57 17.41
C ILE A 349 -4.21 2.15 17.53
N ILE A 350 -3.21 1.48 16.96
CA ILE A 350 -1.83 1.99 16.96
C ILE A 350 -1.74 3.33 16.24
N ALA A 351 -2.43 3.49 15.11
CA ALA A 351 -2.45 4.75 14.36
C ALA A 351 -3.13 5.87 15.14
N GLU A 352 -4.26 5.58 15.80
CA GLU A 352 -4.95 6.52 16.70
C GLU A 352 -4.02 6.97 17.84
N GLN A 353 -3.36 6.04 18.52
CA GLN A 353 -2.39 6.33 19.58
C GLN A 353 -1.20 7.17 19.10
N ALA A 354 -0.80 7.00 17.84
CA ALA A 354 0.26 7.76 17.19
C ALA A 354 -0.20 9.13 16.68
N ASN A 355 -1.52 9.40 16.70
CA ASN A 355 -2.15 10.57 16.08
C ASN A 355 -1.88 10.63 14.58
N THR A 356 -2.09 9.52 13.89
CA THR A 356 -1.89 9.38 12.45
C THR A 356 -2.86 8.34 11.86
N ILE A 357 -2.63 7.95 10.60
CA ILE A 357 -3.46 7.03 9.84
C ILE A 357 -2.78 5.65 9.68
N PRO A 358 -3.55 4.55 9.59
CA PRO A 358 -3.00 3.18 9.55
C PRO A 358 -1.92 2.97 8.49
N TYR A 359 -2.11 3.49 7.29
CA TYR A 359 -1.15 3.28 6.21
C TYR A 359 0.15 4.06 6.39
N GLU A 360 0.19 5.14 7.16
CA GLU A 360 1.45 5.80 7.51
C GLU A 360 2.32 4.89 8.39
N ILE A 361 1.73 4.21 9.36
CA ILE A 361 2.44 3.22 10.17
C ILE A 361 3.01 2.10 9.29
N LEU A 362 2.17 1.55 8.41
CA LEU A 362 2.54 0.39 7.58
C LEU A 362 3.67 0.69 6.59
N ILE A 363 3.61 1.82 5.89
CA ILE A 363 4.64 2.17 4.90
C ILE A 363 5.99 2.49 5.54
N ARG A 364 5.99 2.83 6.83
CA ARG A 364 7.19 3.11 7.61
C ARG A 364 7.89 1.85 8.13
N LEU A 365 7.21 0.69 8.19
CA LEU A 365 7.84 -0.57 8.59
C LEU A 365 9.05 -0.87 7.71
N ASP A 366 10.22 -1.06 8.34
CA ASP A 366 11.48 -1.20 7.62
C ASP A 366 11.43 -2.28 6.54
N ARG A 367 12.01 -1.97 5.38
CA ARG A 367 12.03 -2.88 4.23
C ARG A 367 12.91 -4.11 4.48
N GLY A 368 13.85 -4.01 5.41
CA GLY A 368 14.74 -5.10 5.82
C GLY A 368 14.05 -6.16 6.67
N ILE A 369 12.91 -5.85 7.32
CA ILE A 369 12.15 -6.84 8.05
C ILE A 369 11.64 -7.91 7.08
N ARG A 370 11.93 -9.17 7.38
CA ARG A 370 11.50 -10.30 6.57
C ARG A 370 9.98 -10.37 6.46
N ARG A 371 9.47 -10.51 5.25
CA ARG A 371 8.05 -10.70 4.96
C ARG A 371 7.79 -12.12 4.51
N ILE A 372 6.81 -12.78 5.13
CA ILE A 372 6.42 -14.17 4.85
C ILE A 372 4.96 -14.21 4.47
N VAL A 373 4.62 -14.89 3.38
CA VAL A 373 3.25 -15.22 2.99
C VAL A 373 2.89 -16.58 3.57
N TYR A 374 1.73 -16.69 4.22
CA TYR A 374 1.18 -17.91 4.81
C TYR A 374 -0.29 -18.13 4.42
#